data_eca590300e7edfb4e145bd8a9f813399
#
_entry.id   eca590300e7edfb4e145bd8a9f813399
#
_cell.length_a   1.000
_cell.length_b   1.000
_cell.length_c   1.000
_cell.angle_alpha   90.00
_cell.angle_beta   90.00
_cell.angle_gamma   90.00
#
_symmetry.space_group_name_H-M   'P 1'
#
loop_
_entity.id
_entity.type
_entity.pdbx_description
1 polymer ?
#
loop_
_entity_poly.entity_id
_entity_poly.type
_entity_poly.pdbx_seq_one_letter_code
_entity_poly.pdbx_strand_id
1 'polypeptide(L)'
;MAAPLIRGVTLRVRAEFRVTWIYRGFGTSATCCRRVAPLGPMPNMDIDMKNLDDLEKYRSYTRYLKVAGEESRKVHWWKTYRQYLNQDEVSIPLDEVKAEWERTSGPYDIQKVAEHYGVYQDLFHGATFVPRIVLRVQYSLDEEHSLPVHRGNVVTPFEATSQPEVTFEAEESSLWTLLLTNPDGHLRDNDAEYVHWIVGNIPGNAVQSGEQICHYLPPFPAKGTGYHRFIFILFKQERPIDFTEDCLPSPCHSLESRTFQTFDFYRKHQDHMTPAGLAFFQSQWDNSVTHTFHQLLNMKEPVFEYDRPPVYHPPQKKYPHGEPVRYLDRYRDSQETTYGIY
;
A
#
# COMPACT_ATOMS: atom_id res chain seq x y z
N MET A 1 18.56 -8.23 -14.32
CA MET A 1 19.04 -6.84 -14.43
C MET A 1 19.50 -6.42 -13.04
N ALA A 2 20.79 -6.23 -12.84
CA ALA A 2 21.34 -5.83 -11.55
C ALA A 2 21.57 -4.30 -11.59
N ALA A 3 20.83 -3.57 -10.76
CA ALA A 3 21.07 -2.17 -10.55
C ALA A 3 22.46 -1.96 -9.89
N PRO A 4 23.18 -0.88 -10.17
CA PRO A 4 24.47 -0.63 -9.55
C PRO A 4 24.27 -0.40 -8.05
N LEU A 5 25.03 -1.14 -7.25
CA LEU A 5 25.14 -0.97 -5.81
C LEU A 5 25.78 0.40 -5.49
N ILE A 6 24.94 1.36 -5.16
CA ILE A 6 25.39 2.62 -4.57
C ILE A 6 25.64 2.36 -3.09
N ARG A 7 26.90 2.31 -2.67
CA ARG A 7 27.27 2.28 -1.26
C ARG A 7 26.87 3.59 -0.61
N GLY A 8 25.94 3.50 0.33
CA GLY A 8 25.61 4.47 1.36
C GLY A 8 25.74 5.96 1.00
N VAL A 9 24.70 6.56 0.45
CA VAL A 9 24.57 8.01 0.44
C VAL A 9 23.85 8.42 1.71
N THR A 10 24.56 9.10 2.60
CA THR A 10 23.92 9.71 3.77
C THR A 10 23.38 11.07 3.34
N LEU A 11 22.08 11.15 3.09
CA LEU A 11 21.40 12.42 2.86
C LEU A 11 21.12 13.07 4.22
N ARG A 12 21.79 14.20 4.50
CA ARG A 12 21.41 15.05 5.63
C ARG A 12 20.26 15.94 5.20
N VAL A 13 19.08 15.61 5.66
CA VAL A 13 17.92 16.50 5.55
C VAL A 13 17.98 17.48 6.72
N ARG A 14 17.76 18.76 6.48
CA ARG A 14 17.74 19.85 7.47
C ARG A 14 16.41 19.86 8.24
N ALA A 15 15.99 18.75 8.71
CA ALA A 15 14.99 18.55 9.74
C ALA A 15 15.38 17.22 10.35
N GLU A 16 15.71 17.19 11.57
CA GLU A 16 16.23 16.18 12.49
C GLU A 16 16.07 14.67 12.19
N PHE A 17 15.72 14.28 10.96
CA PHE A 17 15.57 12.90 10.57
C PHE A 17 16.78 12.39 9.78
N ARG A 18 17.61 11.55 10.42
CA ARG A 18 18.59 10.71 9.73
C ARG A 18 17.86 9.52 9.12
N VAL A 19 17.57 9.56 7.84
CA VAL A 19 17.11 8.38 7.11
C VAL A 19 18.35 7.54 6.74
N THR A 20 18.60 6.50 7.51
CA THR A 20 19.66 5.55 7.19
C THR A 20 19.02 4.42 6.39
N TRP A 21 19.19 4.42 5.09
CA TRP A 21 18.81 3.29 4.26
C TRP A 21 19.81 2.16 4.43
N ILE A 22 19.45 1.17 5.23
CA ILE A 22 20.24 -0.08 5.33
C ILE A 22 19.79 -0.97 4.19
N TYR A 23 20.49 -0.92 3.06
CA TYR A 23 20.38 -1.98 2.06
C TYR A 23 20.95 -3.26 2.67
N ARG A 24 20.10 -4.22 3.03
CA ARG A 24 20.52 -5.60 3.21
C ARG A 24 20.90 -6.14 1.84
N GLY A 25 22.17 -6.00 1.47
CA GLY A 25 22.73 -6.73 0.36
C GLY A 25 22.61 -8.24 0.65
N PHE A 26 21.96 -8.98 -0.22
CA PHE A 26 22.11 -10.43 -0.23
C PHE A 26 23.59 -10.73 -0.37
N GLY A 27 24.17 -11.41 0.63
CA GLY A 27 25.58 -11.79 0.62
C GLY A 27 25.86 -12.73 -0.54
N THR A 28 26.30 -12.16 -1.64
CA THR A 28 26.99 -12.93 -2.66
C THR A 28 28.42 -13.19 -2.16
N SER A 29 28.87 -14.43 -2.30
CA SER A 29 30.22 -14.85 -1.92
C SER A 29 31.29 -13.86 -2.40
N ALA A 30 32.33 -13.65 -1.64
CA ALA A 30 33.41 -12.68 -1.88
C ALA A 30 34.08 -12.76 -3.26
N THR A 31 33.86 -13.82 -4.01
CA THR A 31 34.32 -14.02 -5.39
C THR A 31 33.47 -13.28 -6.44
N CYS A 32 32.25 -12.84 -6.10
CA CYS A 32 31.34 -12.11 -7.02
C CYS A 32 31.47 -10.59 -6.92
N CYS A 33 32.30 -10.05 -6.04
CA CYS A 33 32.50 -8.61 -5.88
C CYS A 33 33.51 -8.01 -6.88
N ARG A 34 33.74 -8.62 -8.04
CA ARG A 34 34.29 -7.85 -9.15
C ARG A 34 33.26 -6.81 -9.51
N ARG A 35 33.62 -5.55 -9.37
CA ARG A 35 32.84 -4.39 -9.77
C ARG A 35 32.29 -4.67 -11.18
N VAL A 36 31.04 -5.05 -11.25
CA VAL A 36 30.34 -5.15 -12.54
C VAL A 36 30.28 -3.70 -13.01
N ALA A 37 30.96 -3.42 -14.11
CA ALA A 37 30.81 -2.12 -14.76
C ALA A 37 29.30 -1.86 -14.94
N PRO A 38 28.82 -0.63 -14.74
CA PRO A 38 27.42 -0.31 -15.01
C PRO A 38 27.12 -0.81 -16.41
N LEU A 39 26.09 -1.65 -16.50
CA LEU A 39 25.59 -2.11 -17.79
C LEU A 39 25.20 -0.86 -18.58
N GLY A 40 25.92 -0.57 -19.63
CA GLY A 40 25.49 0.42 -20.61
C GLY A 40 24.09 0.08 -21.14
N PRO A 41 23.51 0.95 -21.97
CA PRO A 41 22.23 0.67 -22.61
C PRO A 41 22.25 -0.71 -23.25
N MET A 42 21.13 -1.40 -23.24
CA MET A 42 21.02 -2.73 -23.85
C MET A 42 21.58 -2.69 -25.28
N PRO A 43 22.34 -3.72 -25.71
CA PRO A 43 23.00 -3.70 -27.00
C PRO A 43 22.10 -3.44 -28.21
N ASN A 44 20.79 -3.56 -28.03
CA ASN A 44 19.81 -3.40 -29.11
C ASN A 44 18.93 -2.13 -28.99
N MET A 45 19.17 -1.28 -27.99
CA MET A 45 18.28 -0.14 -27.72
C MET A 45 18.48 1.02 -28.69
N ASP A 46 19.70 1.17 -29.22
CA ASP A 46 20.09 2.28 -30.09
C ASP A 46 20.67 1.82 -31.43
N ILE A 47 20.44 0.55 -31.82
CA ILE A 47 20.95 0.06 -33.10
C ILE A 47 20.00 0.52 -34.19
N ASP A 48 20.48 1.47 -35.00
CA ASP A 48 19.88 1.78 -36.28
C ASP A 48 20.07 0.57 -37.20
N MET A 49 18.99 -0.18 -37.46
CA MET A 49 18.99 -1.40 -38.33
C MET A 49 19.50 -1.10 -39.76
N LYS A 50 19.70 0.15 -40.13
CA LYS A 50 20.28 0.58 -41.41
C LYS A 50 21.79 0.65 -41.38
N ASN A 51 22.44 0.63 -40.21
CA ASN A 51 23.88 0.71 -40.05
C ASN A 51 24.48 -0.63 -39.65
N LEU A 52 24.91 -1.42 -40.64
CA LEU A 52 25.54 -2.72 -40.45
C LEU A 52 26.83 -2.68 -39.63
N ASP A 53 27.57 -1.57 -39.69
CA ASP A 53 28.83 -1.36 -38.94
C ASP A 53 28.58 -1.31 -37.42
N ASP A 54 27.41 -0.84 -36.98
CA ASP A 54 27.03 -0.84 -35.55
C ASP A 54 26.64 -2.24 -35.09
N LEU A 55 26.09 -3.09 -35.97
CA LEU A 55 25.79 -4.49 -35.66
C LEU A 55 27.04 -5.33 -35.41
N GLU A 56 28.12 -5.07 -36.14
CA GLU A 56 29.39 -5.74 -35.89
C GLU A 56 30.01 -5.39 -34.54
N LYS A 57 29.74 -4.19 -34.03
CA LYS A 57 30.19 -3.72 -32.72
C LYS A 57 29.72 -4.60 -31.58
N TYR A 58 28.55 -5.24 -31.73
CA TYR A 58 27.90 -6.07 -30.70
C TYR A 58 27.84 -7.56 -31.05
N ARG A 59 28.56 -8.00 -32.10
CA ARG A 59 28.53 -9.38 -32.59
C ARG A 59 28.97 -10.44 -31.56
N SER A 60 29.76 -10.07 -30.55
CA SER A 60 30.10 -10.96 -29.45
C SER A 60 29.95 -10.25 -28.10
N TYR A 61 29.46 -10.99 -27.10
CA TYR A 61 29.27 -10.49 -25.74
C TYR A 61 30.56 -9.93 -25.12
N THR A 62 31.71 -10.55 -25.41
CA THR A 62 33.01 -10.08 -24.96
C THR A 62 33.42 -8.75 -25.60
N ARG A 63 33.06 -8.53 -26.86
CA ARG A 63 33.30 -7.27 -27.57
C ARG A 63 32.37 -6.18 -27.04
N TYR A 64 31.10 -6.51 -26.78
CA TYR A 64 30.15 -5.62 -26.12
C TYR A 64 30.65 -5.17 -24.74
N LEU A 65 31.12 -6.08 -23.90
CA LEU A 65 31.67 -5.73 -22.58
C LEU A 65 32.88 -4.82 -22.67
N LYS A 66 33.74 -4.97 -23.68
CA LYS A 66 34.87 -4.07 -23.95
C LYS A 66 34.39 -2.68 -24.32
N VAL A 67 33.45 -2.59 -25.29
CA VAL A 67 32.92 -1.30 -25.75
C VAL A 67 32.16 -0.59 -24.64
N ALA A 68 31.28 -1.30 -23.91
CA ALA A 68 30.56 -0.76 -22.79
C ALA A 68 31.49 -0.32 -21.64
N GLY A 69 32.59 -1.03 -21.40
CA GLY A 69 33.64 -0.63 -20.46
C GLY A 69 34.43 0.62 -20.90
N GLU A 70 34.64 0.80 -22.17
CA GLU A 70 35.29 1.99 -22.75
C GLU A 70 34.34 3.20 -22.73
N GLU A 71 33.07 2.99 -23.06
CA GLU A 71 32.04 4.04 -23.04
C GLU A 71 31.77 4.50 -21.61
N SER A 72 31.66 3.58 -20.63
CA SER A 72 31.49 3.93 -19.24
C SER A 72 32.67 4.69 -18.64
N ARG A 73 33.87 4.52 -19.19
CA ARG A 73 35.06 5.33 -18.83
C ARG A 73 35.01 6.72 -19.43
N LYS A 74 34.41 6.91 -20.59
CA LYS A 74 34.27 8.19 -21.27
C LYS A 74 33.19 9.06 -20.65
N VAL A 75 32.13 8.46 -20.09
CA VAL A 75 31.06 9.21 -19.44
C VAL A 75 31.54 9.76 -18.11
N HIS A 76 31.56 11.07 -17.99
CA HIS A 76 32.01 11.80 -16.79
C HIS A 76 30.98 11.79 -15.65
N TRP A 77 29.91 10.93 -15.72
CA TRP A 77 28.86 10.89 -14.72
C TRP A 77 29.38 10.71 -13.28
N TRP A 78 30.42 9.91 -13.12
CA TRP A 78 31.05 9.70 -11.82
C TRP A 78 31.79 10.92 -11.28
N LYS A 79 32.25 11.84 -12.17
CA LYS A 79 32.82 13.13 -11.78
C LYS A 79 31.75 14.06 -11.26
N THR A 80 30.62 14.12 -11.95
CA THR A 80 29.42 14.84 -11.50
C THR A 80 28.92 14.29 -10.18
N TYR A 81 28.80 12.96 -10.09
CA TYR A 81 28.41 12.28 -8.85
C TYR A 81 29.40 12.56 -7.70
N ARG A 82 30.70 12.56 -7.96
CA ARG A 82 31.72 12.92 -6.98
C ARG A 82 31.63 14.38 -6.55
N GLN A 83 31.26 15.29 -7.44
CA GLN A 83 30.98 16.68 -7.10
C GLN A 83 29.79 16.79 -6.16
N TYR A 84 28.73 16.04 -6.41
CA TYR A 84 27.58 15.97 -5.49
C TYR A 84 27.94 15.37 -4.12
N LEU A 85 28.76 14.33 -4.10
CA LEU A 85 29.22 13.70 -2.85
C LEU A 85 30.14 14.60 -2.01
N ASN A 86 30.89 15.50 -2.65
CA ASN A 86 31.80 16.43 -1.99
C ASN A 86 31.12 17.76 -1.63
N GLN A 87 29.86 17.97 -1.98
CA GLN A 87 29.09 19.09 -1.48
C GLN A 87 28.64 18.75 -0.05
N ASP A 88 29.17 19.48 0.92
CA ASP A 88 28.94 19.22 2.36
C ASP A 88 27.47 19.33 2.77
N GLU A 89 26.61 19.96 1.97
CA GLU A 89 25.17 20.00 2.15
C GLU A 89 24.44 20.06 0.80
N VAL A 90 23.81 18.95 0.40
CA VAL A 90 22.78 19.00 -0.65
C VAL A 90 21.45 19.26 0.04
N SER A 91 21.02 20.50 0.02
CA SER A 91 19.66 20.86 0.47
C SER A 91 18.68 20.50 -0.64
N ILE A 92 17.89 19.46 -0.41
CA ILE A 92 16.79 19.10 -1.30
C ILE A 92 15.52 19.76 -0.75
N PRO A 93 14.88 20.66 -1.48
CA PRO A 93 13.63 21.27 -1.07
C PRO A 93 12.50 20.23 -1.16
N LEU A 94 12.31 19.47 -0.10
CA LEU A 94 11.37 18.33 -0.07
C LEU A 94 9.94 18.75 -0.36
N ASP A 95 9.55 19.94 0.08
CA ASP A 95 8.20 20.47 -0.13
C ASP A 95 7.95 20.77 -1.62
N GLU A 96 8.93 21.34 -2.32
CA GLU A 96 8.85 21.60 -3.76
C GLU A 96 8.80 20.28 -4.55
N VAL A 97 9.68 19.33 -4.21
CA VAL A 97 9.71 18.01 -4.83
C VAL A 97 8.40 17.25 -4.61
N LYS A 98 7.84 17.35 -3.40
CA LYS A 98 6.54 16.74 -3.07
C LYS A 98 5.41 17.37 -3.90
N ALA A 99 5.36 18.69 -3.97
CA ALA A 99 4.34 19.40 -4.73
C ALA A 99 4.44 19.08 -6.24
N GLU A 100 5.65 19.01 -6.78
CA GLU A 100 5.86 18.62 -8.16
C GLU A 100 5.47 17.15 -8.42
N TRP A 101 5.81 16.25 -7.50
CA TRP A 101 5.41 14.86 -7.57
C TRP A 101 3.88 14.70 -7.49
N GLU A 102 3.21 15.37 -6.56
CA GLU A 102 1.75 15.33 -6.42
C GLU A 102 1.04 15.79 -7.70
N ARG A 103 1.62 16.77 -8.41
CA ARG A 103 1.06 17.30 -9.66
C ARG A 103 1.34 16.43 -10.88
N THR A 104 2.45 15.72 -10.92
CA THR A 104 2.94 15.01 -12.13
C THR A 104 2.75 13.51 -12.05
N SER A 105 3.62 12.80 -11.32
CA SER A 105 3.67 11.34 -11.27
C SER A 105 2.84 10.71 -10.17
N GLY A 106 2.54 11.44 -9.11
CA GLY A 106 1.80 10.95 -7.95
C GLY A 106 0.47 10.28 -8.28
N PRO A 107 -0.39 10.88 -9.10
CA PRO A 107 -1.65 10.27 -9.50
C PRO A 107 -1.51 8.92 -10.20
N TYR A 108 -0.53 8.80 -11.09
CA TYR A 108 -0.24 7.56 -11.80
C TYR A 108 0.38 6.48 -10.89
N ASP A 109 1.19 6.89 -9.92
CA ASP A 109 1.74 5.97 -8.94
C ASP A 109 0.65 5.43 -8.01
N ILE A 110 -0.29 6.29 -7.58
CA ILE A 110 -1.46 5.86 -6.80
C ILE A 110 -2.32 4.89 -7.61
N GLN A 111 -2.57 5.19 -8.88
CA GLN A 111 -3.31 4.31 -9.77
C GLN A 111 -2.67 2.92 -9.86
N LYS A 112 -1.36 2.85 -10.13
CA LYS A 112 -0.64 1.58 -10.26
C LYS A 112 -0.64 0.77 -8.97
N VAL A 113 -0.50 1.43 -7.82
CA VAL A 113 -0.54 0.77 -6.52
C VAL A 113 -1.95 0.24 -6.25
N ALA A 114 -3.00 1.03 -6.51
CA ALA A 114 -4.38 0.59 -6.38
C ALA A 114 -4.73 -0.58 -7.31
N GLU A 115 -4.20 -0.56 -8.53
CA GLU A 115 -4.33 -1.65 -9.49
C GLU A 115 -3.64 -2.93 -9.00
N HIS A 116 -2.42 -2.80 -8.44
CA HIS A 116 -1.69 -3.92 -7.83
C HIS A 116 -2.45 -4.57 -6.67
N TYR A 117 -3.13 -3.76 -5.85
CA TYR A 117 -3.95 -4.25 -4.75
C TYR A 117 -5.37 -4.67 -5.17
N GLY A 118 -5.69 -4.70 -6.46
CA GLY A 118 -6.99 -5.14 -6.97
C GLY A 118 -8.16 -4.19 -6.67
N VAL A 119 -7.91 -2.95 -6.23
CA VAL A 119 -8.95 -1.99 -5.84
C VAL A 119 -9.96 -1.74 -6.96
N TYR A 120 -9.46 -1.55 -8.18
CA TYR A 120 -10.33 -1.30 -9.33
C TYR A 120 -11.11 -2.54 -9.78
N GLN A 121 -10.52 -3.72 -9.58
CA GLN A 121 -11.18 -4.98 -9.94
C GLN A 121 -12.42 -5.20 -9.07
N ASP A 122 -12.27 -4.97 -7.76
CA ASP A 122 -13.31 -5.28 -6.79
C ASP A 122 -14.38 -4.17 -6.73
N LEU A 123 -13.98 -2.89 -6.74
CA LEU A 123 -14.92 -1.77 -6.58
C LEU A 123 -15.53 -1.27 -7.88
N PHE A 124 -14.87 -1.43 -9.02
CA PHE A 124 -15.27 -0.88 -10.31
C PHE A 124 -15.30 -1.92 -11.44
N HIS A 125 -15.31 -3.21 -11.12
CA HIS A 125 -15.32 -4.31 -12.10
C HIS A 125 -14.21 -4.20 -13.17
N GLY A 126 -13.05 -3.68 -12.77
CA GLY A 126 -11.88 -3.50 -13.63
C GLY A 126 -11.84 -2.16 -14.39
N ALA A 127 -12.84 -1.29 -14.24
CA ALA A 127 -12.74 0.07 -14.77
C ALA A 127 -11.75 0.89 -13.93
N THR A 128 -10.80 1.56 -14.58
CA THR A 128 -9.73 2.31 -13.91
C THR A 128 -9.90 3.81 -14.11
N PHE A 129 -9.48 4.58 -13.13
CA PHE A 129 -9.36 6.03 -13.23
C PHE A 129 -8.03 6.52 -12.63
N VAL A 130 -7.59 7.68 -13.04
CA VAL A 130 -6.41 8.34 -12.47
C VAL A 130 -6.85 9.25 -11.34
N PRO A 131 -6.47 8.98 -10.08
CA PRO A 131 -6.84 9.83 -8.94
C PRO A 131 -6.03 11.13 -8.96
N ARG A 132 -6.56 12.16 -9.59
CA ARG A 132 -5.88 13.45 -9.77
C ARG A 132 -5.82 14.28 -8.50
N ILE A 133 -6.74 14.07 -7.59
CA ILE A 133 -6.79 14.76 -6.30
C ILE A 133 -6.11 13.87 -5.25
N VAL A 134 -5.07 14.40 -4.63
CA VAL A 134 -4.37 13.69 -3.56
C VAL A 134 -5.16 13.83 -2.27
N LEU A 135 -5.67 12.69 -1.78
CA LEU A 135 -6.32 12.59 -0.49
C LEU A 135 -5.26 12.47 0.62
N ARG A 136 -5.33 13.37 1.58
CA ARG A 136 -4.55 13.31 2.82
C ARG A 136 -5.50 12.93 3.95
N VAL A 137 -5.39 11.68 4.39
CA VAL A 137 -6.20 11.13 5.48
C VAL A 137 -5.30 10.89 6.67
N GLN A 138 -5.71 11.34 7.84
CA GLN A 138 -4.93 11.22 9.07
C GLN A 138 -5.83 10.76 10.22
N TYR A 139 -5.36 9.76 10.96
CA TYR A 139 -5.95 9.35 12.23
C TYR A 139 -5.21 10.01 13.37
N SER A 140 -5.92 10.69 14.25
CA SER A 140 -5.34 11.27 15.47
C SER A 140 -5.32 10.20 16.55
N LEU A 141 -4.12 9.86 17.02
CA LEU A 141 -3.91 8.94 18.13
C LEU A 141 -3.97 9.70 19.46
N ASP A 142 -3.20 10.77 19.53
CA ASP A 142 -3.09 11.68 20.67
C ASP A 142 -2.98 13.12 20.15
N GLU A 143 -2.92 14.11 21.06
CA GLU A 143 -2.75 15.52 20.68
C GLU A 143 -1.47 15.78 19.87
N GLU A 144 -0.42 14.95 20.06
CA GLU A 144 0.89 15.13 19.42
C GLU A 144 1.15 14.13 18.28
N HIS A 145 0.37 13.05 18.20
CA HIS A 145 0.63 11.98 17.23
C HIS A 145 -0.52 11.79 16.26
N SER A 146 -0.23 11.93 14.98
CA SER A 146 -1.14 11.59 13.89
C SER A 146 -0.56 10.49 13.02
N LEU A 147 -1.42 9.55 12.60
CA LEU A 147 -1.07 8.46 11.71
C LEU A 147 -1.64 8.74 10.32
N PRO A 148 -0.80 9.05 9.34
CA PRO A 148 -1.26 9.30 7.98
C PRO A 148 -1.58 7.98 7.27
N VAL A 149 -2.67 7.99 6.50
CA VAL A 149 -3.00 6.95 5.55
C VAL A 149 -2.20 7.18 4.28
N HIS A 150 -1.40 6.20 3.93
CA HIS A 150 -0.64 6.17 2.70
C HIS A 150 -1.21 5.09 1.77
N ARG A 151 -0.47 4.71 0.77
CA ARG A 151 -0.87 3.77 -0.28
C ARG A 151 -0.80 2.33 0.21
N GLY A 152 -1.73 1.91 1.07
CA GLY A 152 -1.79 0.55 1.59
C GLY A 152 -0.88 0.28 2.79
N ASN A 153 -0.53 1.30 3.58
CA ASN A 153 0.13 1.08 4.86
C ASN A 153 -0.79 0.35 5.83
N VAL A 154 -0.20 -0.29 6.82
CA VAL A 154 -0.96 -0.98 7.86
C VAL A 154 -1.36 0.01 8.93
N VAL A 155 -2.65 0.05 9.23
CA VAL A 155 -3.27 0.81 10.32
C VAL A 155 -4.07 -0.16 11.16
N THR A 156 -3.82 -0.19 12.46
CA THR A 156 -4.54 -1.10 13.35
C THR A 156 -5.98 -0.61 13.60
N PRO A 157 -6.94 -1.51 13.86
CA PRO A 157 -8.30 -1.11 14.22
C PRO A 157 -8.35 -0.18 15.43
N PHE A 158 -7.44 -0.37 16.39
CA PHE A 158 -7.31 0.51 17.55
C PHE A 158 -6.94 1.95 17.15
N GLU A 159 -5.99 2.12 16.25
CA GLU A 159 -5.57 3.44 15.73
C GLU A 159 -6.67 4.13 14.91
N ALA A 160 -7.51 3.34 14.25
CA ALA A 160 -8.61 3.82 13.42
C ALA A 160 -9.97 3.84 14.16
N THR A 161 -9.97 3.86 15.48
CA THR A 161 -11.22 3.87 16.28
C THR A 161 -12.02 5.15 16.08
N SER A 162 -11.36 6.29 15.95
CA SER A 162 -11.98 7.60 15.72
C SER A 162 -12.07 7.93 14.23
N GLN A 163 -13.02 8.80 13.89
CA GLN A 163 -13.15 9.33 12.53
C GLN A 163 -11.87 10.06 12.13
N PRO A 164 -11.29 9.77 10.93
CA PRO A 164 -10.08 10.44 10.48
C PRO A 164 -10.36 11.86 10.01
N GLU A 165 -9.34 12.69 10.09
CA GLU A 165 -9.30 13.97 9.38
C GLU A 165 -8.93 13.74 7.92
N VAL A 166 -9.75 14.27 7.01
CA VAL A 166 -9.54 14.15 5.57
C VAL A 166 -9.41 15.53 4.96
N THR A 167 -8.29 15.75 4.29
CA THR A 167 -7.98 17.02 3.62
C THR A 167 -7.57 16.75 2.16
N PHE A 168 -7.96 17.64 1.26
CA PHE A 168 -7.62 17.59 -0.15
C PHE A 168 -7.68 18.99 -0.76
N GLU A 169 -7.06 19.16 -1.91
CA GLU A 169 -7.09 20.43 -2.63
C GLU A 169 -8.35 20.53 -3.48
N ALA A 170 -9.19 21.52 -3.19
CA ALA A 170 -10.44 21.76 -3.90
C ALA A 170 -10.73 23.24 -4.03
N GLU A 171 -11.48 23.60 -5.05
CA GLU A 171 -12.04 24.94 -5.22
C GLU A 171 -13.19 25.14 -4.22
N GLU A 172 -13.32 26.31 -3.63
CA GLU A 172 -14.37 26.61 -2.63
C GLU A 172 -15.81 26.39 -3.14
N SER A 173 -16.03 26.57 -4.43
CA SER A 173 -17.34 26.39 -5.06
C SER A 173 -17.62 24.95 -5.49
N SER A 174 -16.66 24.04 -5.38
CA SER A 174 -16.81 22.64 -5.80
C SER A 174 -17.52 21.81 -4.74
N LEU A 175 -18.22 20.77 -5.19
CA LEU A 175 -18.91 19.81 -4.32
C LEU A 175 -18.29 18.43 -4.46
N TRP A 176 -18.27 17.70 -3.33
CA TRP A 176 -17.59 16.42 -3.27
C TRP A 176 -18.38 15.39 -2.46
N THR A 177 -18.16 14.11 -2.78
CA THR A 177 -18.61 12.97 -1.97
C THR A 177 -17.41 12.14 -1.56
N LEU A 178 -17.30 11.86 -0.28
CA LEU A 178 -16.29 10.97 0.29
C LEU A 178 -16.94 9.65 0.69
N LEU A 179 -16.35 8.55 0.25
CA LEU A 179 -16.77 7.18 0.57
C LEU A 179 -15.61 6.43 1.23
N LEU A 180 -15.85 5.72 2.32
CA LEU A 180 -14.95 4.71 2.89
C LEU A 180 -15.65 3.35 2.85
N THR A 181 -15.07 2.41 2.12
CA THR A 181 -15.59 1.05 1.95
C THR A 181 -14.54 -0.01 2.22
N ASN A 182 -15.03 -1.22 2.56
CA ASN A 182 -14.21 -2.41 2.76
C ASN A 182 -14.77 -3.56 1.91
N PRO A 183 -14.11 -3.92 0.81
CA PRO A 183 -14.53 -5.04 -0.04
C PRO A 183 -14.22 -6.42 0.55
N ASP A 184 -13.26 -6.51 1.48
CA ASP A 184 -12.78 -7.79 2.00
C ASP A 184 -13.53 -8.26 3.26
N GLY A 185 -14.37 -7.39 3.85
CA GLY A 185 -14.93 -7.59 5.19
C GLY A 185 -16.31 -8.22 5.23
N HIS A 186 -16.98 -8.44 4.10
CA HIS A 186 -18.36 -8.92 4.13
C HIS A 186 -18.45 -10.37 4.59
N LEU A 187 -19.24 -10.61 5.67
CA LEU A 187 -19.27 -11.89 6.40
C LEU A 187 -20.07 -13.00 5.70
N ARG A 188 -20.93 -12.67 4.74
CA ARG A 188 -21.86 -13.62 4.09
C ARG A 188 -21.73 -13.67 2.58
N ASP A 189 -21.32 -12.58 1.94
CA ASP A 189 -21.28 -12.43 0.49
C ASP A 189 -19.91 -11.89 0.10
N ASN A 190 -19.21 -12.59 -0.78
CA ASN A 190 -17.88 -12.19 -1.23
C ASN A 190 -17.92 -11.08 -2.29
N ASP A 191 -19.09 -10.83 -2.90
CA ASP A 191 -19.24 -9.83 -3.94
C ASP A 191 -19.81 -8.50 -3.37
N ALA A 192 -20.08 -8.44 -2.07
CA ALA A 192 -20.59 -7.26 -1.38
C ALA A 192 -19.52 -6.64 -0.49
N GLU A 193 -19.66 -5.36 -0.26
CA GLU A 193 -18.78 -4.53 0.56
C GLU A 193 -19.50 -4.09 1.85
N TYR A 194 -18.72 -3.67 2.85
CA TYR A 194 -19.28 -2.88 3.94
C TYR A 194 -18.90 -1.42 3.80
N VAL A 195 -19.93 -0.57 3.86
CA VAL A 195 -19.69 0.87 3.95
C VAL A 195 -19.35 1.26 5.38
N HIS A 196 -18.21 1.94 5.53
CA HIS A 196 -17.73 2.43 6.82
C HIS A 196 -18.06 3.90 7.06
N TRP A 197 -18.08 4.72 6.00
CA TRP A 197 -18.37 6.12 6.09
C TRP A 197 -18.74 6.72 4.72
N ILE A 198 -19.80 7.55 4.69
CA ILE A 198 -20.15 8.33 3.49
C ILE A 198 -20.53 9.74 3.92
N VAL A 199 -19.94 10.73 3.25
CA VAL A 199 -20.30 12.13 3.37
C VAL A 199 -20.52 12.68 1.96
N GLY A 200 -21.70 13.20 1.67
CA GLY A 200 -22.05 13.81 0.41
C GLY A 200 -22.09 15.32 0.47
N ASN A 201 -22.22 15.95 -0.69
CA ASN A 201 -22.39 17.40 -0.81
C ASN A 201 -21.39 18.24 -0.02
N ILE A 202 -20.14 17.79 0.06
CA ILE A 202 -19.05 18.45 0.79
C ILE A 202 -18.67 19.73 0.04
N PRO A 203 -18.82 20.92 0.64
CA PRO A 203 -18.42 22.17 0.01
C PRO A 203 -16.90 22.36 0.10
N GLY A 204 -16.22 22.49 -1.04
CA GLY A 204 -14.77 22.62 -1.07
C GLY A 204 -14.06 21.46 -0.38
N ASN A 205 -13.23 21.73 0.60
CA ASN A 205 -12.52 20.72 1.41
C ASN A 205 -13.09 20.53 2.82
N ALA A 206 -14.23 21.14 3.14
CA ALA A 206 -14.83 21.10 4.47
C ALA A 206 -15.69 19.84 4.68
N VAL A 207 -15.05 18.70 4.87
CA VAL A 207 -15.72 17.39 5.04
C VAL A 207 -16.74 17.41 6.18
N GLN A 208 -16.48 18.14 7.23
CA GLN A 208 -17.36 18.28 8.40
C GLN A 208 -18.67 19.05 8.09
N SER A 209 -18.67 19.85 7.03
CA SER A 209 -19.84 20.61 6.59
C SER A 209 -20.69 19.87 5.56
N GLY A 210 -20.26 18.69 5.14
CA GLY A 210 -21.00 17.83 4.22
C GLY A 210 -22.19 17.14 4.87
N GLU A 211 -23.06 16.58 4.04
CA GLU A 211 -24.21 15.79 4.43
C GLU A 211 -23.76 14.37 4.81
N GLN A 212 -23.95 13.98 6.07
CA GLN A 212 -23.58 12.66 6.55
C GLN A 212 -24.61 11.61 6.15
N ILE A 213 -24.32 10.87 5.09
CA ILE A 213 -25.18 9.81 4.56
C ILE A 213 -25.02 8.53 5.41
N CYS A 214 -23.79 8.18 5.76
CA CYS A 214 -23.48 7.06 6.65
C CYS A 214 -22.39 7.50 7.65
N HIS A 215 -22.67 7.35 8.95
CA HIS A 215 -21.70 7.72 9.98
C HIS A 215 -20.50 6.78 9.99
N TYR A 216 -19.37 7.27 10.49
CA TYR A 216 -18.14 6.50 10.58
C TYR A 216 -18.30 5.26 11.47
N LEU A 217 -17.84 4.12 10.98
CA LEU A 217 -17.69 2.88 11.72
C LEU A 217 -16.23 2.47 11.67
N PRO A 218 -15.59 2.18 12.82
CA PRO A 218 -14.20 1.72 12.86
C PRO A 218 -13.98 0.46 12.03
N PRO A 219 -12.75 0.19 11.57
CA PRO A 219 -12.38 -1.08 10.98
C PRO A 219 -12.66 -2.26 11.93
N PHE A 220 -13.23 -3.34 11.38
CA PHE A 220 -13.53 -4.55 12.16
C PHE A 220 -13.19 -5.84 11.39
N PRO A 221 -11.95 -6.02 10.92
CA PRO A 221 -11.55 -7.27 10.28
C PRO A 221 -11.73 -8.44 11.25
N ALA A 222 -12.41 -9.50 10.82
CA ALA A 222 -12.67 -10.64 11.69
C ALA A 222 -11.40 -11.47 11.95
N LYS A 223 -11.33 -12.13 13.11
CA LYS A 223 -10.17 -12.95 13.47
C LYS A 223 -9.98 -14.11 12.49
N GLY A 224 -8.81 -14.18 11.86
CA GLY A 224 -8.44 -15.24 10.92
C GLY A 224 -8.76 -14.96 9.45
N THR A 225 -9.25 -13.76 9.11
CA THR A 225 -9.50 -13.36 7.71
C THR A 225 -8.31 -12.65 7.06
N GLY A 226 -7.27 -12.32 7.83
CA GLY A 226 -6.07 -11.66 7.35
C GLY A 226 -6.21 -10.15 7.23
N TYR A 227 -5.51 -9.56 6.24
CA TYR A 227 -5.55 -8.12 5.99
C TYR A 227 -6.73 -7.75 5.13
N HIS A 228 -7.50 -6.75 5.57
CA HIS A 228 -8.59 -6.13 4.83
C HIS A 228 -8.18 -4.76 4.34
N ARG A 229 -8.62 -4.40 3.13
CA ARG A 229 -8.39 -3.09 2.51
C ARG A 229 -9.52 -2.15 2.88
N PHE A 230 -9.18 -0.98 3.41
CA PHE A 230 -10.11 0.10 3.69
C PHE A 230 -9.83 1.24 2.72
N ILE A 231 -10.77 1.50 1.83
CA ILE A 231 -10.54 2.31 0.64
C ILE A 231 -11.38 3.58 0.73
N PHE A 232 -10.68 4.72 0.73
CA PHE A 232 -11.27 6.04 0.59
C PHE A 232 -11.35 6.42 -0.88
N ILE A 233 -12.53 6.79 -1.33
CA ILE A 233 -12.77 7.28 -2.68
C ILE A 233 -13.38 8.67 -2.57
N LEU A 234 -12.80 9.62 -3.28
CA LEU A 234 -13.33 10.97 -3.39
C LEU A 234 -13.93 11.15 -4.79
N PHE A 235 -15.20 11.50 -4.83
CA PHE A 235 -15.91 11.80 -6.06
C PHE A 235 -16.14 13.31 -6.16
N LYS A 236 -15.89 13.88 -7.35
CA LYS A 236 -16.26 15.25 -7.66
C LYS A 236 -17.70 15.27 -8.14
N GLN A 237 -18.52 16.18 -7.59
CA GLN A 237 -19.90 16.40 -8.00
C GLN A 237 -19.99 17.62 -8.92
N GLU A 238 -20.84 17.54 -9.93
CA GLU A 238 -21.16 18.69 -10.81
C GLU A 238 -22.24 19.60 -10.22
N ARG A 239 -23.10 19.02 -9.38
CA ARG A 239 -24.20 19.71 -8.69
C ARG A 239 -24.54 18.99 -7.38
N PRO A 240 -25.31 19.63 -6.49
CA PRO A 240 -25.82 18.93 -5.31
C PRO A 240 -26.65 17.71 -5.73
N ILE A 241 -26.42 16.58 -5.06
CA ILE A 241 -27.10 15.31 -5.28
C ILE A 241 -28.01 15.05 -4.10
N ASP A 242 -29.21 14.57 -4.37
CA ASP A 242 -30.13 14.10 -3.33
C ASP A 242 -29.80 12.66 -2.94
N PHE A 243 -29.33 12.47 -1.73
CA PHE A 243 -28.94 11.16 -1.17
C PHE A 243 -30.00 10.59 -0.22
N THR A 244 -31.24 11.10 -0.23
CA THR A 244 -32.29 10.66 0.70
C THR A 244 -32.54 9.15 0.66
N GLU A 245 -32.43 8.54 -0.53
CA GLU A 245 -32.59 7.09 -0.69
C GLU A 245 -31.39 6.28 -0.18
N ASP A 246 -30.20 6.87 -0.17
CA ASP A 246 -28.95 6.23 0.24
C ASP A 246 -28.61 6.51 1.72
N CYS A 247 -29.40 7.40 2.37
CA CYS A 247 -29.15 7.83 3.73
C CYS A 247 -29.49 6.70 4.71
N LEU A 248 -28.49 6.33 5.52
CA LEU A 248 -28.66 5.36 6.57
C LEU A 248 -29.07 6.04 7.88
N PRO A 249 -29.89 5.36 8.73
CA PRO A 249 -30.27 5.91 10.03
C PRO A 249 -28.99 6.15 10.87
N SER A 250 -28.95 7.26 11.61
CA SER A 250 -27.84 7.58 12.48
C SER A 250 -28.24 7.43 13.96
N PRO A 251 -27.55 6.56 14.74
CA PRO A 251 -26.46 5.64 14.38
C PRO A 251 -26.96 4.36 13.71
N CYS A 252 -26.26 3.89 12.67
CA CYS A 252 -26.51 2.62 12.02
C CYS A 252 -25.48 1.58 12.44
N HIS A 253 -25.86 0.62 13.25
CA HIS A 253 -25.01 -0.48 13.71
C HIS A 253 -25.37 -1.81 13.04
N SER A 254 -26.34 -1.82 12.12
CA SER A 254 -26.73 -3.01 11.38
C SER A 254 -25.79 -3.25 10.19
N LEU A 255 -25.13 -4.40 10.16
CA LEU A 255 -24.29 -4.80 9.03
C LEU A 255 -25.10 -5.03 7.75
N GLU A 256 -26.36 -5.46 7.87
CA GLU A 256 -27.25 -5.64 6.71
C GLU A 256 -27.53 -4.31 6.02
N SER A 257 -27.79 -3.25 6.80
CA SER A 257 -27.99 -1.89 6.24
C SER A 257 -26.71 -1.28 5.68
N ARG A 258 -25.55 -1.76 6.13
CA ARG A 258 -24.22 -1.33 5.65
C ARG A 258 -23.68 -2.18 4.51
N THR A 259 -24.43 -3.22 4.09
CA THR A 259 -24.10 -3.96 2.87
C THR A 259 -24.20 -3.02 1.68
N PHE A 260 -23.14 -2.92 0.91
CA PHE A 260 -22.96 -1.88 -0.11
C PHE A 260 -22.25 -2.44 -1.32
N GLN A 261 -22.41 -1.78 -2.44
CA GLN A 261 -21.62 -2.00 -3.64
C GLN A 261 -21.26 -0.63 -4.24
N THR A 262 -19.98 -0.34 -4.23
CA THR A 262 -19.46 0.94 -4.75
C THR A 262 -19.81 1.13 -6.21
N PHE A 263 -19.78 0.06 -7.00
CA PHE A 263 -20.15 0.10 -8.41
C PHE A 263 -21.59 0.54 -8.63
N ASP A 264 -22.55 -0.03 -7.91
CA ASP A 264 -23.97 0.30 -8.05
C ASP A 264 -24.27 1.72 -7.57
N PHE A 265 -23.66 2.13 -6.46
CA PHE A 265 -23.75 3.51 -5.99
C PHE A 265 -23.21 4.50 -7.02
N TYR A 266 -22.02 4.24 -7.58
CA TYR A 266 -21.47 5.08 -8.64
C TYR A 266 -22.35 5.08 -9.88
N ARG A 267 -22.85 3.93 -10.32
CA ARG A 267 -23.73 3.78 -11.47
C ARG A 267 -25.03 4.58 -11.32
N LYS A 268 -25.59 4.62 -10.11
CA LYS A 268 -26.81 5.41 -9.80
C LYS A 268 -26.57 6.91 -9.97
N HIS A 269 -25.37 7.38 -9.63
CA HIS A 269 -25.03 8.81 -9.61
C HIS A 269 -24.02 9.24 -10.69
N GLN A 270 -23.65 8.37 -11.61
CA GLN A 270 -22.57 8.59 -12.60
C GLN A 270 -22.76 9.83 -13.48
N ASP A 271 -24.01 10.27 -13.71
CA ASP A 271 -24.31 11.44 -14.54
C ASP A 271 -23.86 12.76 -13.89
N HIS A 272 -23.63 12.76 -12.58
CA HIS A 272 -23.31 13.96 -11.79
C HIS A 272 -22.10 13.79 -10.88
N MET A 273 -21.48 12.62 -10.89
CA MET A 273 -20.41 12.27 -9.98
C MET A 273 -19.27 11.60 -10.72
N THR A 274 -18.03 12.04 -10.51
CA THR A 274 -16.83 11.51 -11.16
C THR A 274 -15.77 11.16 -10.12
N PRO A 275 -15.17 9.96 -10.14
CA PRO A 275 -14.10 9.61 -9.22
C PRO A 275 -12.86 10.46 -9.49
N ALA A 276 -12.32 11.09 -8.45
CA ALA A 276 -11.25 12.08 -8.56
C ALA A 276 -10.05 11.80 -7.63
N GLY A 277 -10.26 11.17 -6.49
CA GLY A 277 -9.22 10.87 -5.52
C GLY A 277 -9.36 9.47 -4.93
N LEU A 278 -8.23 8.89 -4.51
CA LEU A 278 -8.17 7.56 -3.91
C LEU A 278 -7.05 7.50 -2.86
N ALA A 279 -7.36 6.95 -1.70
CA ALA A 279 -6.40 6.57 -0.69
C ALA A 279 -6.86 5.28 -0.02
N PHE A 280 -5.95 4.46 0.47
CA PHE A 280 -6.34 3.23 1.15
C PHE A 280 -5.27 2.78 2.14
N PHE A 281 -5.71 2.00 3.12
CA PHE A 281 -4.85 1.34 4.08
C PHE A 281 -5.29 -0.12 4.26
N GLN A 282 -4.44 -0.88 4.90
CA GLN A 282 -4.73 -2.26 5.27
C GLN A 282 -4.87 -2.37 6.78
N SER A 283 -5.82 -3.18 7.22
CA SER A 283 -6.00 -3.46 8.64
C SER A 283 -6.21 -4.94 8.87
N GLN A 284 -5.63 -5.45 9.94
CA GLN A 284 -5.77 -6.83 10.39
C GLN A 284 -6.41 -6.84 11.77
N TRP A 285 -7.01 -7.97 12.12
CA TRP A 285 -7.62 -8.16 13.42
C TRP A 285 -6.66 -7.81 14.59
N ASP A 286 -7.19 -7.08 15.55
CA ASP A 286 -6.59 -6.87 16.86
C ASP A 286 -7.64 -7.03 17.98
N ASN A 287 -7.24 -6.92 19.23
CA ASN A 287 -8.16 -7.11 20.37
C ASN A 287 -9.24 -6.01 20.47
N SER A 288 -9.07 -4.84 19.84
CA SER A 288 -10.04 -3.75 19.83
C SER A 288 -11.28 -4.11 19.00
N VAL A 289 -11.11 -4.98 18.00
CA VAL A 289 -12.20 -5.48 17.15
C VAL A 289 -13.27 -6.19 17.95
N THR A 290 -12.89 -6.94 18.99
CA THR A 290 -13.83 -7.59 19.91
C THR A 290 -14.78 -6.56 20.55
N HIS A 291 -14.24 -5.40 20.94
CA HIS A 291 -15.06 -4.31 21.48
C HIS A 291 -16.04 -3.77 20.43
N THR A 292 -15.58 -3.59 19.19
CA THR A 292 -16.42 -3.12 18.08
C THR A 292 -17.59 -4.10 17.83
N PHE A 293 -17.34 -5.39 17.78
CA PHE A 293 -18.41 -6.40 17.60
C PHE A 293 -19.39 -6.42 18.76
N HIS A 294 -18.91 -6.41 20.00
CA HIS A 294 -19.76 -6.56 21.17
C HIS A 294 -20.49 -5.27 21.54
N GLN A 295 -19.83 -4.11 21.47
CA GLN A 295 -20.38 -2.85 21.97
C GLN A 295 -21.09 -2.05 20.86
N LEU A 296 -20.47 -1.95 19.67
CA LEU A 296 -21.04 -1.16 18.59
C LEU A 296 -22.03 -1.95 17.74
N LEU A 297 -21.64 -3.15 17.31
CA LEU A 297 -22.48 -3.98 16.44
C LEU A 297 -23.46 -4.88 17.22
N ASN A 298 -23.30 -4.97 18.53
CA ASN A 298 -24.13 -5.81 19.43
C ASN A 298 -24.30 -7.26 18.92
N MET A 299 -23.22 -7.84 18.43
CA MET A 299 -23.18 -9.20 17.89
C MET A 299 -21.96 -9.97 18.40
N LYS A 300 -22.05 -11.28 18.34
CA LYS A 300 -20.91 -12.14 18.66
C LYS A 300 -19.86 -12.01 17.56
N GLU A 301 -18.60 -11.82 17.98
CA GLU A 301 -17.47 -11.78 17.05
C GLU A 301 -17.34 -13.11 16.28
N PRO A 302 -17.32 -13.08 14.94
CA PRO A 302 -17.01 -14.25 14.14
C PRO A 302 -15.51 -14.53 14.19
N VAL A 303 -15.16 -15.80 14.40
CA VAL A 303 -13.77 -16.24 14.49
C VAL A 303 -13.54 -17.33 13.46
N PHE A 304 -12.62 -17.09 12.54
CA PHE A 304 -12.23 -18.03 11.47
C PHE A 304 -10.92 -18.75 11.78
N GLU A 305 -10.14 -18.21 12.72
CA GLU A 305 -8.93 -18.85 13.23
C GLU A 305 -9.07 -19.05 14.74
N TYR A 306 -8.79 -20.26 15.19
CA TYR A 306 -8.87 -20.63 16.59
C TYR A 306 -7.47 -20.84 17.16
N ASP A 307 -7.20 -20.21 18.30
CA ASP A 307 -6.00 -20.50 19.09
C ASP A 307 -6.10 -21.93 19.61
N ARG A 308 -5.28 -22.82 19.06
CA ARG A 308 -5.19 -24.18 19.55
C ARG A 308 -4.16 -24.25 20.66
N PRO A 309 -4.47 -24.91 21.79
CA PRO A 309 -3.43 -25.15 22.78
C PRO A 309 -2.32 -25.99 22.15
N PRO A 310 -1.07 -25.74 22.51
CA PRO A 310 0.05 -26.51 21.97
C PRO A 310 -0.17 -27.98 22.24
N VAL A 311 0.00 -28.79 21.18
CA VAL A 311 -0.17 -30.25 21.26
C VAL A 311 0.96 -30.85 22.06
N TYR A 312 0.63 -31.59 23.13
CA TYR A 312 1.65 -32.29 23.90
C TYR A 312 2.14 -33.53 23.14
N HIS A 313 3.41 -33.54 22.81
CA HIS A 313 4.10 -34.71 22.27
C HIS A 313 4.91 -35.39 23.37
N PRO A 314 4.73 -36.70 23.57
CA PRO A 314 5.55 -37.43 24.55
C PRO A 314 7.05 -37.37 24.17
N PRO A 315 7.95 -37.41 25.16
CA PRO A 315 9.38 -37.42 24.87
C PRO A 315 9.73 -38.60 23.97
N GLN A 316 10.50 -38.33 22.94
CA GLN A 316 10.93 -39.36 22.01
C GLN A 316 11.86 -40.34 22.71
N LYS A 317 11.61 -41.63 22.51
CA LYS A 317 12.52 -42.68 22.92
C LYS A 317 13.70 -42.74 21.97
N LYS A 318 14.94 -42.83 22.56
CA LYS A 318 16.15 -42.99 21.79
C LYS A 318 16.03 -44.27 20.93
N TYR A 319 16.26 -44.15 19.63
CA TYR A 319 16.22 -45.26 18.68
C TYR A 319 14.95 -46.12 18.70
N PRO A 320 13.77 -45.55 18.57
CA PRO A 320 12.54 -46.33 18.51
C PRO A 320 12.60 -47.26 17.30
N HIS A 321 12.51 -48.55 17.50
CA HIS A 321 12.52 -49.57 16.45
C HIS A 321 13.77 -49.56 15.51
N GLY A 322 14.95 -49.08 16.02
CA GLY A 322 16.17 -49.02 15.19
C GLY A 322 16.21 -47.84 14.19
N GLU A 323 15.22 -46.96 14.21
CA GLU A 323 15.20 -45.76 13.38
C GLU A 323 16.07 -44.63 13.92
N PRO A 324 16.53 -43.70 13.05
CA PRO A 324 17.32 -42.55 13.50
C PRO A 324 16.52 -41.67 14.46
N VAL A 325 17.22 -40.98 15.35
CA VAL A 325 16.60 -40.08 16.34
C VAL A 325 15.81 -38.99 15.67
N ARG A 326 14.54 -38.89 16.02
CA ARG A 326 13.64 -37.82 15.56
C ARG A 326 13.41 -36.88 16.73
N TYR A 327 13.63 -35.58 16.51
CA TYR A 327 13.30 -34.56 17.49
C TYR A 327 11.88 -34.10 17.24
N LEU A 328 10.99 -34.40 18.17
CA LEU A 328 9.64 -33.86 18.22
C LEU A 328 9.62 -32.74 19.25
N ASP A 329 9.30 -31.54 18.82
CA ASP A 329 8.98 -30.46 19.72
C ASP A 329 7.67 -30.78 20.42
N ARG A 330 7.65 -30.75 21.76
CA ARG A 330 6.50 -31.10 22.58
C ARG A 330 5.31 -30.17 22.40
N TYR A 331 5.58 -28.98 21.93
CA TYR A 331 4.60 -27.88 21.83
C TYR A 331 4.39 -27.39 20.41
N ARG A 332 4.85 -28.14 19.43
CA ARG A 332 4.74 -27.79 18.02
C ARG A 332 3.40 -28.23 17.45
N ASP A 333 2.68 -27.32 16.82
CA ASP A 333 1.40 -27.63 16.18
C ASP A 333 1.55 -28.45 14.90
N SER A 334 2.73 -28.43 14.26
CA SER A 334 2.99 -29.25 13.07
C SER A 334 3.27 -30.69 13.46
N GLN A 335 2.58 -31.62 12.83
CA GLN A 335 2.86 -33.07 12.96
C GLN A 335 4.12 -33.51 12.18
N GLU A 336 4.80 -32.59 11.52
CA GLU A 336 6.02 -32.88 10.79
C GLU A 336 7.17 -33.20 11.74
N THR A 337 7.79 -34.34 11.52
CA THR A 337 9.00 -34.74 12.24
C THR A 337 10.18 -33.91 11.75
N THR A 338 10.79 -33.13 12.67
CA THR A 338 12.07 -32.51 12.37
C THR A 338 13.19 -33.45 12.74
N TYR A 339 14.07 -33.75 11.81
CA TYR A 339 15.34 -34.42 12.07
C TYR A 339 16.30 -33.39 12.64
N GLY A 340 16.93 -33.68 13.77
CA GLY A 340 17.96 -32.82 14.31
C GLY A 340 19.10 -32.70 13.30
N ILE A 341 19.43 -31.47 12.94
CA ILE A 341 20.65 -31.16 12.20
C ILE A 341 21.71 -30.86 13.24
N TYR A 342 22.77 -31.63 13.29
CA TYR A 342 23.93 -31.42 14.13
C TYR A 342 24.89 -30.42 13.50
#